data_32a6d44c382b72825b423ba5f4665b2a
#
_entry.id   32a6d44c382b72825b423ba5f4665b2a
#
_cell.length_a   1.000
_cell.length_b   1.000
_cell.length_c   1.000
_cell.angle_alpha   90.00
_cell.angle_beta   90.00
_cell.angle_gamma   90.00
#
_symmetry.space_group_name_H-M   'P 1'
#
loop_
_entity.id
_entity.type
_entity.pdbx_description
1 polymer ?
#
loop_
_entity_poly.entity_id
_entity_poly.type
_entity_poly.pdbx_seq_one_letter_code
_entity_poly.pdbx_strand_id
1 'polypeptide(L)'
;MTEQQDKKKILIVDLNNIWNKYLWVRKGNFPDTISAILHLFRSIYREKEFSKVYIVVDGKPCEKYDEYKEYKSNRKHNPDKYIPMKVLSSVLSQYFNVVGGKHVEGDEVIAFLATRLAKKADVYIYSNDKDFLQLMQYGVKEVTNFKKGHSEVIISEEDALMKFKNNKGKPLKQLKHILPYRVFKGDTSDGIPSACKGMYDKDIRHIVEKCWIYKEPYSEDLLLRIIGKVEDDALKETLIKNINNINRNYKLMSLIDIPDSFKSNIQKIWYKLDVAGLNEYVQQKDLYQW
;
A
#
# COMPACT_ATOMS: atom_id res chain seq x y z
N MET A 1 18.89 30.95 15.41
CA MET A 1 19.09 29.64 14.70
C MET A 1 18.23 28.65 15.45
N THR A 2 17.05 28.33 14.91
CA THR A 2 16.17 27.30 15.47
C THR A 2 16.80 25.95 15.16
N GLU A 3 17.24 25.21 16.18
CA GLU A 3 17.63 23.82 16.08
C GLU A 3 16.49 23.05 15.39
N GLN A 4 16.73 22.64 14.16
CA GLN A 4 15.86 21.71 13.47
C GLN A 4 16.04 20.38 14.20
N GLN A 5 15.17 20.09 15.16
CA GLN A 5 15.11 18.79 15.82
C GLN A 5 14.93 17.74 14.72
N ASP A 6 15.94 16.89 14.52
CA ASP A 6 15.88 15.79 13.56
C ASP A 6 14.63 14.95 13.85
N LYS A 7 13.68 14.98 12.93
CA LYS A 7 12.45 14.21 13.06
C LYS A 7 12.79 12.72 13.13
N LYS A 8 12.17 12.02 14.08
CA LYS A 8 12.32 10.56 14.18
C LYS A 8 11.87 9.90 12.89
N LYS A 9 12.70 9.01 12.34
CA LYS A 9 12.35 8.19 11.19
C LYS A 9 11.60 6.95 11.63
N ILE A 10 10.49 6.64 10.97
CA ILE A 10 9.67 5.45 11.21
C ILE A 10 9.53 4.68 9.90
N LEU A 11 9.78 3.37 9.95
CA LEU A 11 9.59 2.46 8.82
C LEU A 11 8.32 1.64 9.02
N ILE A 12 7.48 1.57 7.99
CA ILE A 12 6.33 0.67 7.91
C ILE A 12 6.57 -0.27 6.73
N VAL A 13 6.53 -1.57 6.98
CA VAL A 13 6.86 -2.60 5.99
C VAL A 13 5.60 -3.36 5.61
N ASP A 14 5.32 -3.41 4.32
CA ASP A 14 4.35 -4.31 3.72
C ASP A 14 4.98 -5.70 3.56
N LEU A 15 4.74 -6.57 4.54
CA LEU A 15 5.38 -7.88 4.56
C LEU A 15 4.96 -8.76 3.38
N ASN A 16 3.71 -8.67 2.95
CA ASN A 16 3.21 -9.48 1.83
C ASN A 16 3.85 -9.08 0.51
N ASN A 17 4.02 -7.78 0.27
CA ASN A 17 4.71 -7.28 -0.93
C ASN A 17 6.17 -7.71 -0.93
N ILE A 18 6.88 -7.54 0.20
CA ILE A 18 8.27 -7.94 0.34
C ILE A 18 8.45 -9.45 0.19
N TRP A 19 7.56 -10.24 0.80
CA TRP A 19 7.55 -11.68 0.63
C TRP A 19 7.43 -12.09 -0.83
N ASN A 20 6.45 -11.56 -1.55
CA ASN A 20 6.24 -11.88 -2.96
C ASN A 20 7.44 -11.46 -3.83
N LYS A 21 8.03 -10.29 -3.57
CA LYS A 21 9.24 -9.81 -4.25
C LYS A 21 10.40 -10.79 -4.08
N TYR A 22 10.70 -11.18 -2.84
CA TYR A 22 11.81 -12.08 -2.56
C TYR A 22 11.54 -13.51 -3.04
N LEU A 23 10.30 -13.99 -2.92
CA LEU A 23 9.90 -15.29 -3.42
C LEU A 23 10.08 -15.39 -4.94
N TRP A 24 9.73 -14.34 -5.68
CA TRP A 24 9.95 -14.29 -7.12
C TRP A 24 11.44 -14.33 -7.48
N VAL A 25 12.27 -13.53 -6.79
CA VAL A 25 13.74 -13.51 -6.99
C VAL A 25 14.36 -14.87 -6.65
N ARG A 26 13.82 -15.57 -5.66
CA ARG A 26 14.28 -16.90 -5.20
C ARG A 26 13.56 -18.06 -5.92
N LYS A 27 12.87 -17.79 -7.04
CA LYS A 27 12.21 -18.80 -7.89
C LYS A 27 11.28 -19.74 -7.12
N GLY A 28 10.56 -19.20 -6.13
CA GLY A 28 9.60 -19.95 -5.32
C GLY A 28 10.20 -20.72 -4.14
N ASN A 29 11.50 -20.60 -3.86
CA ASN A 29 12.14 -21.29 -2.74
C ASN A 29 11.80 -20.59 -1.40
N PHE A 30 10.97 -21.21 -0.59
CA PHE A 30 10.53 -20.63 0.68
C PHE A 30 11.66 -20.45 1.72
N PRO A 31 12.50 -21.47 2.01
CA PRO A 31 13.62 -21.32 2.93
C PRO A 31 14.59 -20.19 2.54
N ASP A 32 14.98 -20.11 1.27
CA ASP A 32 15.86 -19.05 0.78
C ASP A 32 15.18 -17.66 0.87
N THR A 33 13.87 -17.62 0.68
CA THR A 33 13.07 -16.39 0.83
C THR A 33 13.07 -15.92 2.28
N ILE A 34 12.80 -16.82 3.24
CA ILE A 34 12.82 -16.50 4.67
C ILE A 34 14.21 -16.00 5.07
N SER A 35 15.25 -16.75 4.70
CA SER A 35 16.65 -16.38 5.00
C SER A 35 16.99 -14.97 4.48
N ALA A 36 16.69 -14.69 3.22
CA ALA A 36 16.98 -13.41 2.60
C ALA A 36 16.24 -12.24 3.29
N ILE A 37 14.97 -12.45 3.67
CA ILE A 37 14.19 -11.43 4.38
C ILE A 37 14.72 -11.23 5.80
N LEU A 38 15.07 -12.30 6.51
CA LEU A 38 15.68 -12.18 7.84
C LEU A 38 17.01 -11.43 7.80
N HIS A 39 17.86 -11.70 6.81
CA HIS A 39 19.11 -10.95 6.60
C HIS A 39 18.86 -9.46 6.36
N LEU A 40 17.87 -9.11 5.56
CA LEU A 40 17.44 -7.72 5.37
C LEU A 40 17.03 -7.07 6.69
N PHE A 41 16.14 -7.70 7.45
CA PHE A 41 15.66 -7.14 8.71
C PHE A 41 16.75 -7.06 9.79
N ARG A 42 17.68 -8.04 9.83
CA ARG A 42 18.87 -7.98 10.69
C ARG A 42 19.73 -6.76 10.34
N SER A 43 19.91 -6.47 9.05
CA SER A 43 20.66 -5.30 8.59
C SER A 43 19.95 -4.01 9.00
N ILE A 44 18.64 -3.88 8.76
CA ILE A 44 17.83 -2.72 9.18
C ILE A 44 17.93 -2.50 10.72
N TYR A 45 17.87 -3.59 11.50
CA TYR A 45 17.96 -3.53 12.95
C TYR A 45 19.32 -3.03 13.43
N ARG A 46 20.40 -3.44 12.77
CA ARG A 46 21.79 -3.06 13.14
C ARG A 46 22.10 -1.61 12.82
N GLU A 47 21.68 -1.13 11.67
CA GLU A 47 22.00 0.23 11.20
C GLU A 47 21.23 1.32 11.97
N LYS A 48 20.13 0.96 12.63
CA LYS A 48 19.35 1.89 13.47
C LYS A 48 18.94 3.18 12.75
N GLU A 49 18.78 3.14 11.42
CA GLU A 49 18.30 4.30 10.63
C GLU A 49 16.91 4.73 11.09
N PHE A 50 16.09 3.78 11.51
CA PHE A 50 14.72 4.02 11.94
C PHE A 50 14.57 3.85 13.45
N SER A 51 13.98 4.86 14.10
CA SER A 51 13.68 4.81 15.54
C SER A 51 12.60 3.79 15.88
N LYS A 52 11.75 3.44 14.91
CA LYS A 52 10.68 2.45 15.04
C LYS A 52 10.40 1.78 13.71
N VAL A 53 10.17 0.47 13.76
CA VAL A 53 9.79 -0.34 12.60
C VAL A 53 8.49 -1.06 12.92
N TYR A 54 7.50 -0.89 12.03
CA TYR A 54 6.26 -1.65 12.01
C TYR A 54 6.30 -2.61 10.82
N ILE A 55 5.96 -3.86 11.05
CA ILE A 55 5.79 -4.86 10.00
C ILE A 55 4.32 -5.20 9.93
N VAL A 56 3.71 -4.93 8.78
CA VAL A 56 2.28 -5.13 8.60
C VAL A 56 2.04 -6.42 7.84
N VAL A 57 1.10 -7.22 8.38
CA VAL A 57 0.63 -8.47 7.77
C VAL A 57 -0.84 -8.32 7.38
N ASP A 58 -1.22 -8.95 6.26
CA ASP A 58 -2.59 -8.93 5.78
C ASP A 58 -3.53 -9.73 6.67
N GLY A 59 -4.72 -9.17 6.90
CA GLY A 59 -5.89 -9.90 7.32
C GLY A 59 -6.75 -10.34 6.12
N LYS A 60 -7.92 -10.89 6.42
CA LYS A 60 -8.94 -11.19 5.40
C LYS A 60 -9.91 -10.02 5.33
N PRO A 61 -9.91 -9.21 4.26
CA PRO A 61 -10.86 -8.12 4.12
C PRO A 61 -12.28 -8.68 3.94
N CYS A 62 -13.21 -8.31 4.81
CA CYS A 62 -14.61 -8.68 4.66
C CYS A 62 -15.40 -7.58 3.94
N GLU A 63 -15.21 -6.32 4.35
CA GLU A 63 -16.02 -5.20 3.87
C GLU A 63 -15.86 -4.93 2.36
N LYS A 64 -14.65 -5.05 1.82
CA LYS A 64 -14.41 -4.84 0.39
C LYS A 64 -15.03 -5.94 -0.49
N TYR A 65 -15.08 -7.18 0.00
CA TYR A 65 -15.77 -8.28 -0.69
C TYR A 65 -17.29 -8.12 -0.62
N ASP A 66 -17.82 -7.54 0.45
CA ASP A 66 -19.24 -7.23 0.55
C ASP A 66 -19.64 -6.08 -0.39
N GLU A 67 -18.77 -5.08 -0.56
CA GLU A 67 -18.97 -3.97 -1.51
C GLU A 67 -18.88 -4.45 -2.97
N TYR A 68 -17.95 -5.38 -3.27
CA TYR A 68 -17.75 -5.89 -4.63
C TYR A 68 -17.22 -7.33 -4.63
N LYS A 69 -18.08 -8.30 -4.94
CA LYS A 69 -17.77 -9.74 -4.87
C LYS A 69 -16.64 -10.20 -5.80
N GLU A 70 -16.42 -9.49 -6.91
CA GLU A 70 -15.35 -9.80 -7.86
C GLU A 70 -14.00 -9.20 -7.46
N TYR A 71 -13.96 -8.41 -6.36
CA TYR A 71 -12.72 -7.84 -5.83
C TYR A 71 -11.69 -8.93 -5.55
N LYS A 72 -10.52 -8.81 -6.18
CA LYS A 72 -9.41 -9.78 -6.09
C LYS A 72 -9.76 -11.24 -6.43
N SER A 73 -10.91 -11.49 -7.08
CA SER A 73 -11.36 -12.86 -7.44
C SER A 73 -10.42 -13.54 -8.45
N ASN A 74 -9.67 -12.75 -9.23
CA ASN A 74 -8.65 -13.22 -10.17
C ASN A 74 -7.33 -13.66 -9.50
N ARG A 75 -7.15 -13.39 -8.20
CA ARG A 75 -5.94 -13.78 -7.47
C ARG A 75 -5.97 -15.27 -7.12
N LYS A 76 -4.97 -16.02 -7.58
CA LYS A 76 -4.81 -17.44 -7.22
C LYS A 76 -4.43 -17.54 -5.74
N HIS A 77 -5.27 -18.25 -4.97
CA HIS A 77 -4.96 -18.59 -3.59
C HIS A 77 -3.85 -19.64 -3.57
N ASN A 78 -2.74 -19.36 -2.87
CA ASN A 78 -1.67 -20.32 -2.66
C ASN A 78 -1.57 -20.62 -1.15
N PRO A 79 -2.16 -21.73 -0.67
CA PRO A 79 -2.16 -22.09 0.74
C PRO A 79 -0.75 -22.39 1.29
N ASP A 80 0.18 -22.81 0.44
CA ASP A 80 1.54 -23.18 0.86
C ASP A 80 2.35 -21.99 1.41
N LYS A 81 1.89 -20.75 1.13
CA LYS A 81 2.51 -19.53 1.68
C LYS A 81 2.24 -19.31 3.17
N TYR A 82 1.18 -19.90 3.73
CA TYR A 82 0.73 -19.56 5.09
C TYR A 82 1.73 -19.96 6.16
N ILE A 83 2.24 -21.18 6.10
CA ILE A 83 3.17 -21.70 7.11
C ILE A 83 4.48 -20.91 7.07
N PRO A 84 5.16 -20.74 5.90
CA PRO A 84 6.39 -19.93 5.80
C PRO A 84 6.21 -18.49 6.27
N MET A 85 5.12 -17.84 5.89
CA MET A 85 4.80 -16.47 6.32
C MET A 85 4.59 -16.37 7.83
N LYS A 86 3.91 -17.36 8.43
CA LYS A 86 3.70 -17.41 9.87
C LYS A 86 5.02 -17.61 10.63
N VAL A 87 5.89 -18.50 10.14
CA VAL A 87 7.24 -18.71 10.68
C VAL A 87 8.04 -17.41 10.63
N LEU A 88 8.12 -16.76 9.47
CA LEU A 88 8.81 -15.48 9.31
C LEU A 88 8.26 -14.43 10.28
N SER A 89 6.94 -14.28 10.34
CA SER A 89 6.29 -13.30 11.21
C SER A 89 6.55 -13.57 12.69
N SER A 90 6.63 -14.85 13.10
CA SER A 90 6.93 -15.22 14.48
C SER A 90 8.34 -14.80 14.89
N VAL A 91 9.33 -15.00 14.04
CA VAL A 91 10.71 -14.54 14.27
C VAL A 91 10.76 -13.01 14.32
N LEU A 92 10.18 -12.35 13.34
CA LEU A 92 10.18 -10.88 13.26
C LEU A 92 9.50 -10.23 14.45
N SER A 93 8.46 -10.84 15.01
CA SER A 93 7.73 -10.32 16.17
C SER A 93 8.55 -10.26 17.45
N GLN A 94 9.69 -10.96 17.54
CA GLN A 94 10.59 -10.91 18.67
C GLN A 94 11.41 -9.59 18.70
N TYR A 95 11.60 -8.96 17.55
CA TYR A 95 12.48 -7.79 17.37
C TYR A 95 11.73 -6.53 16.92
N PHE A 96 10.58 -6.68 16.27
CA PHE A 96 9.83 -5.59 15.64
C PHE A 96 8.36 -5.58 16.06
N ASN A 97 7.68 -4.48 15.78
CA ASN A 97 6.24 -4.38 15.98
C ASN A 97 5.51 -4.99 14.79
N VAL A 98 5.18 -6.27 14.86
CA VAL A 98 4.30 -6.90 13.87
C VAL A 98 2.86 -6.56 14.19
N VAL A 99 2.16 -6.00 13.23
CA VAL A 99 0.77 -5.52 13.37
C VAL A 99 -0.07 -5.98 12.20
N GLY A 100 -1.35 -6.11 12.41
CA GLY A 100 -2.33 -6.48 11.38
C GLY A 100 -3.74 -6.37 11.94
N GLY A 101 -4.71 -6.86 11.20
CA GLY A 101 -6.09 -6.89 11.64
C GLY A 101 -6.83 -8.12 11.11
N LYS A 102 -7.84 -8.59 11.85
CA LYS A 102 -8.53 -9.84 11.50
C LYS A 102 -9.39 -9.73 10.24
N HIS A 103 -9.96 -8.54 10.00
CA HIS A 103 -10.94 -8.30 8.93
C HIS A 103 -10.58 -7.11 8.05
N VAL A 104 -9.31 -6.70 8.03
CA VAL A 104 -8.81 -5.55 7.29
C VAL A 104 -7.60 -5.94 6.46
N GLU A 105 -7.39 -5.24 5.36
CA GLU A 105 -6.20 -5.41 4.52
C GLU A 105 -4.97 -4.76 5.15
N GLY A 106 -3.80 -5.31 4.88
CA GLY A 106 -2.52 -4.73 5.28
C GLY A 106 -2.35 -3.30 4.76
N ASP A 107 -2.82 -3.03 3.55
CA ASP A 107 -2.76 -1.70 2.92
C ASP A 107 -3.50 -0.64 3.75
N GLU A 108 -4.66 -0.98 4.31
CA GLU A 108 -5.43 -0.07 5.18
C GLU A 108 -4.72 0.17 6.51
N VAL A 109 -4.11 -0.87 7.08
CA VAL A 109 -3.30 -0.75 8.31
C VAL A 109 -2.08 0.13 8.07
N ILE A 110 -1.37 -0.08 6.95
CA ILE A 110 -0.21 0.74 6.54
C ILE A 110 -0.63 2.20 6.38
N ALA A 111 -1.69 2.46 5.64
CA ALA A 111 -2.18 3.80 5.37
C ALA A 111 -2.64 4.53 6.63
N PHE A 112 -3.37 3.82 7.51
CA PHE A 112 -3.79 4.36 8.81
C PHE A 112 -2.58 4.77 9.65
N LEU A 113 -1.59 3.90 9.81
CA LEU A 113 -0.39 4.19 10.56
C LEU A 113 0.41 5.33 9.93
N ALA A 114 0.65 5.25 8.62
CA ALA A 114 1.47 6.20 7.89
C ALA A 114 0.94 7.63 7.99
N THR A 115 -0.34 7.85 7.71
CA THR A 115 -0.95 9.19 7.71
C THR A 115 -1.00 9.83 9.10
N ARG A 116 -1.12 9.03 10.17
CA ARG A 116 -1.14 9.55 11.55
C ARG A 116 0.27 9.82 12.06
N LEU A 117 1.20 8.93 11.76
CA LEU A 117 2.59 9.09 12.20
C LEU A 117 3.32 10.21 11.44
N ALA A 118 2.99 10.43 10.16
CA ALA A 118 3.58 11.51 9.35
C ALA A 118 3.36 12.92 9.92
N LYS A 119 2.35 13.09 10.78
CA LYS A 119 2.13 14.35 11.52
C LYS A 119 3.26 14.69 12.50
N LYS A 120 4.03 13.68 12.96
CA LYS A 120 5.01 13.83 14.06
C LYS A 120 6.40 13.25 13.73
N ALA A 121 6.54 12.53 12.63
CA ALA A 121 7.77 11.83 12.26
C ALA A 121 7.92 11.78 10.73
N ASP A 122 9.14 11.49 10.27
CA ASP A 122 9.38 11.11 8.87
C ASP A 122 9.02 9.65 8.70
N VAL A 123 7.97 9.39 7.92
CA VAL A 123 7.43 8.04 7.70
C VAL A 123 7.83 7.51 6.34
N TYR A 124 8.35 6.29 6.34
CA TYR A 124 8.76 5.55 5.16
C TYR A 124 7.94 4.28 5.06
N ILE A 125 7.40 3.99 3.87
CA ILE A 125 6.73 2.72 3.55
C ILE A 125 7.66 1.90 2.68
N TYR A 126 7.99 0.68 3.11
CA TYR A 126 8.73 -0.28 2.29
C TYR A 126 7.76 -1.18 1.54
N SER A 127 7.50 -0.84 0.31
CA SER A 127 6.66 -1.57 -0.63
C SER A 127 7.00 -1.18 -2.06
N ASN A 128 6.54 -1.95 -3.04
CA ASN A 128 6.52 -1.60 -4.46
C ASN A 128 5.09 -1.38 -4.98
N ASP A 129 4.12 -1.31 -4.07
CA ASP A 129 2.71 -1.14 -4.45
C ASP A 129 2.41 0.32 -4.77
N LYS A 130 1.89 0.56 -5.98
CA LYS A 130 1.54 1.90 -6.45
C LYS A 130 0.40 2.55 -5.65
N ASP A 131 -0.34 1.75 -4.88
CA ASP A 131 -1.45 2.24 -4.07
C ASP A 131 -0.98 3.18 -2.98
N PHE A 132 0.22 2.96 -2.42
CA PHE A 132 0.79 3.84 -1.42
C PHE A 132 1.25 5.19 -1.95
N LEU A 133 1.43 5.36 -3.26
CA LEU A 133 1.81 6.65 -3.84
C LEU A 133 0.76 7.76 -3.57
N GLN A 134 -0.50 7.39 -3.36
CA GLN A 134 -1.54 8.34 -2.95
C GLN A 134 -1.28 8.95 -1.56
N LEU A 135 -0.47 8.29 -0.72
CA LEU A 135 -0.14 8.74 0.63
C LEU A 135 1.00 9.77 0.64
N MET A 136 1.78 9.90 -0.45
CA MET A 136 2.89 10.83 -0.52
C MET A 136 2.44 12.30 -0.35
N GLN A 137 1.20 12.63 -0.71
CA GLN A 137 0.62 13.95 -0.46
C GLN A 137 0.56 14.34 1.04
N TYR A 138 0.70 13.38 1.94
CA TYR A 138 0.76 13.59 3.40
C TYR A 138 2.20 13.60 3.94
N GLY A 139 3.20 13.67 3.07
CA GLY A 139 4.62 13.66 3.47
C GLY A 139 5.18 12.26 3.74
N VAL A 140 4.44 11.21 3.41
CA VAL A 140 4.92 9.82 3.48
C VAL A 140 5.89 9.57 2.33
N LYS A 141 6.96 8.84 2.59
CA LYS A 141 7.98 8.45 1.59
C LYS A 141 7.87 6.95 1.30
N GLU A 142 8.03 6.57 0.05
CA GLU A 142 8.08 5.15 -0.35
C GLU A 142 9.53 4.73 -0.59
N VAL A 143 9.92 3.61 0.01
CA VAL A 143 11.22 2.97 -0.17
C VAL A 143 11.02 1.66 -0.90
N THR A 144 11.75 1.43 -1.98
CA THR A 144 11.61 0.21 -2.78
C THR A 144 12.79 -0.73 -2.63
N ASN A 145 13.90 -0.27 -2.05
CA ASN A 145 15.07 -1.10 -1.83
C ASN A 145 15.89 -0.64 -0.62
N PHE A 146 16.62 -1.62 -0.03
CA PHE A 146 17.57 -1.40 1.05
C PHE A 146 18.94 -1.99 0.66
N LYS A 147 20.01 -1.31 1.04
CA LYS A 147 21.39 -1.79 0.92
C LYS A 147 22.09 -1.65 2.26
N LYS A 148 22.63 -2.76 2.78
CA LYS A 148 23.28 -2.81 4.10
C LYS A 148 22.43 -2.17 5.23
N GLY A 149 21.09 -2.32 5.15
CA GLY A 149 20.16 -1.78 6.16
C GLY A 149 19.76 -0.33 5.98
N HIS A 150 20.35 0.41 5.06
CA HIS A 150 19.97 1.78 4.72
C HIS A 150 18.95 1.81 3.56
N SER A 151 18.04 2.76 3.58
CA SER A 151 17.12 3.00 2.47
C SER A 151 17.91 3.50 1.24
N GLU A 152 17.85 2.74 0.15
CA GLU A 152 18.63 3.04 -1.06
C GLU A 152 17.81 3.76 -2.12
N VAL A 153 16.57 3.31 -2.35
CA VAL A 153 15.71 3.88 -3.37
C VAL A 153 14.45 4.44 -2.73
N ILE A 154 14.40 5.76 -2.62
CA ILE A 154 13.24 6.52 -2.17
C ILE A 154 12.59 7.10 -3.42
N ILE A 155 11.27 6.85 -3.57
CA ILE A 155 10.52 7.37 -4.70
C ILE A 155 10.34 8.88 -4.55
N SER A 156 10.78 9.64 -5.53
CA SER A 156 10.52 11.08 -5.62
C SER A 156 9.07 11.36 -6.02
N GLU A 157 8.60 12.59 -5.81
CA GLU A 157 7.28 13.02 -6.30
C GLU A 157 7.19 12.88 -7.83
N GLU A 158 8.25 13.28 -8.55
CA GLU A 158 8.32 13.16 -9.99
C GLU A 158 8.22 11.69 -10.45
N ASP A 159 8.98 10.79 -9.82
CA ASP A 159 8.92 9.35 -10.12
C ASP A 159 7.53 8.78 -9.85
N ALA A 160 6.89 9.18 -8.76
CA ALA A 160 5.54 8.76 -8.42
C ALA A 160 4.53 9.18 -9.49
N LEU A 161 4.59 10.44 -9.94
CA LEU A 161 3.71 10.97 -10.97
C LEU A 161 3.99 10.34 -12.34
N MET A 162 5.25 10.03 -12.65
CA MET A 162 5.67 9.35 -13.89
C MET A 162 5.13 7.91 -13.98
N LYS A 163 4.85 7.25 -12.88
CA LYS A 163 4.19 5.92 -12.90
C LYS A 163 2.80 5.95 -13.53
N PHE A 164 2.18 7.12 -13.63
CA PHE A 164 0.86 7.35 -14.23
C PHE A 164 0.94 8.19 -15.52
N LYS A 165 2.03 8.08 -16.25
CA LYS A 165 2.19 8.76 -17.54
C LYS A 165 1.19 8.23 -18.59
N ASN A 166 0.75 9.13 -19.47
CA ASN A 166 -0.06 8.76 -20.63
C ASN A 166 0.80 8.18 -21.77
N ASN A 167 0.17 7.79 -22.88
CA ASN A 167 0.85 7.25 -24.07
C ASN A 167 1.86 8.23 -24.72
N LYS A 168 1.75 9.54 -24.41
CA LYS A 168 2.70 10.58 -24.87
C LYS A 168 3.78 10.88 -23.81
N GLY A 169 3.91 10.06 -22.78
CA GLY A 169 4.90 10.20 -21.72
C GLY A 169 4.60 11.30 -20.69
N LYS A 170 3.44 11.97 -20.73
CA LYS A 170 3.11 13.05 -19.77
C LYS A 170 2.64 12.45 -18.43
N PRO A 171 3.28 12.82 -17.30
CA PRO A 171 2.87 12.40 -15.97
C PRO A 171 1.56 13.07 -15.53
N LEU A 172 1.00 12.65 -14.39
CA LEU A 172 0.01 13.44 -13.65
C LEU A 172 0.67 14.71 -13.09
N LYS A 173 -0.13 15.75 -12.84
CA LYS A 173 0.41 17.04 -12.41
C LYS A 173 0.69 17.15 -10.92
N GLN A 174 -0.02 16.44 -10.08
CA GLN A 174 0.06 16.53 -8.62
C GLN A 174 -0.26 15.19 -7.96
N LEU A 175 0.33 14.92 -6.80
CA LEU A 175 0.12 13.70 -6.03
C LEU A 175 -1.36 13.44 -5.69
N LYS A 176 -2.12 14.50 -5.37
CA LYS A 176 -3.56 14.37 -5.08
C LYS A 176 -4.40 13.85 -6.25
N HIS A 177 -3.87 13.89 -7.48
CA HIS A 177 -4.55 13.39 -8.67
C HIS A 177 -4.41 11.86 -8.82
N ILE A 178 -3.52 11.21 -8.07
CA ILE A 178 -3.25 9.77 -8.19
C ILE A 178 -4.50 8.95 -7.89
N LEU A 179 -5.13 9.17 -6.73
CA LEU A 179 -6.31 8.41 -6.35
C LEU A 179 -7.48 8.60 -7.32
N PRO A 180 -7.95 9.84 -7.61
CA PRO A 180 -9.06 10.01 -8.55
C PRO A 180 -8.75 9.47 -9.95
N TYR A 181 -7.52 9.60 -10.45
CA TYR A 181 -7.13 9.00 -11.71
C TYR A 181 -7.30 7.48 -11.71
N ARG A 182 -6.86 6.81 -10.63
CA ARG A 182 -7.02 5.37 -10.47
C ARG A 182 -8.48 4.95 -10.34
N VAL A 183 -9.28 5.71 -9.62
CA VAL A 183 -10.74 5.46 -9.48
C VAL A 183 -11.41 5.38 -10.85
N PHE A 184 -11.10 6.30 -11.75
CA PHE A 184 -11.64 6.26 -13.12
C PHE A 184 -11.07 5.12 -13.95
N LYS A 185 -9.77 4.85 -13.85
CA LYS A 185 -9.08 3.81 -14.63
C LYS A 185 -9.44 2.40 -14.18
N GLY A 186 -9.75 2.21 -12.90
CA GLY A 186 -9.84 0.90 -12.26
C GLY A 186 -8.47 0.27 -12.04
N ASP A 187 -8.48 -0.96 -11.53
CA ASP A 187 -7.29 -1.78 -11.32
C ASP A 187 -7.57 -3.24 -11.72
N THR A 188 -7.03 -3.64 -12.85
CA THR A 188 -7.21 -5.00 -13.38
C THR A 188 -6.53 -6.07 -12.51
N SER A 189 -5.48 -5.71 -11.76
CA SER A 189 -4.80 -6.64 -10.85
C SER A 189 -5.68 -7.04 -9.68
N ASP A 190 -6.59 -6.15 -9.27
CA ASP A 190 -7.55 -6.36 -8.20
C ASP A 190 -8.98 -6.66 -8.70
N GLY A 191 -9.14 -6.83 -10.01
CA GLY A 191 -10.43 -7.08 -10.61
C GLY A 191 -11.36 -5.87 -10.60
N ILE A 192 -10.85 -4.65 -10.36
CA ILE A 192 -11.65 -3.42 -10.33
C ILE A 192 -11.75 -2.86 -11.75
N PRO A 193 -12.94 -2.83 -12.36
CA PRO A 193 -13.10 -2.30 -13.71
C PRO A 193 -12.98 -0.76 -13.73
N SER A 194 -12.72 -0.20 -14.92
CA SER A 194 -12.87 1.25 -15.15
C SER A 194 -14.26 1.72 -14.70
N ALA A 195 -14.31 2.83 -13.98
CA ALA A 195 -15.57 3.39 -13.50
C ALA A 195 -16.51 3.78 -14.65
N CYS A 196 -15.95 4.30 -15.74
CA CYS A 196 -16.69 4.69 -16.95
C CYS A 196 -16.12 3.94 -18.14
N LYS A 197 -16.82 2.88 -18.59
CA LYS A 197 -16.37 2.06 -19.72
C LYS A 197 -16.25 2.92 -20.99
N GLY A 198 -15.11 2.82 -21.67
CA GLY A 198 -14.84 3.55 -22.92
C GLY A 198 -14.37 4.99 -22.73
N MET A 199 -14.24 5.49 -21.51
CA MET A 199 -13.67 6.83 -21.27
C MET A 199 -12.19 6.88 -21.67
N TYR A 200 -11.80 7.89 -22.44
CA TYR A 200 -10.41 8.07 -22.86
C TYR A 200 -9.53 8.67 -21.76
N ASP A 201 -8.24 8.34 -21.77
CA ASP A 201 -7.27 8.87 -20.82
C ASP A 201 -7.24 10.40 -20.77
N LYS A 202 -7.42 11.08 -21.92
CA LYS A 202 -7.48 12.55 -22.00
C LYS A 202 -8.64 13.12 -21.18
N ASP A 203 -9.80 12.46 -21.18
CA ASP A 203 -11.00 12.92 -20.49
C ASP A 203 -10.87 12.68 -18.98
N ILE A 204 -10.33 11.52 -18.59
CA ILE A 204 -9.99 11.23 -17.19
C ILE A 204 -9.04 12.28 -16.64
N ARG A 205 -7.96 12.62 -17.37
CA ARG A 205 -7.01 13.65 -16.95
C ARG A 205 -7.64 15.02 -16.89
N HIS A 206 -8.51 15.35 -17.83
CA HIS A 206 -9.24 16.62 -17.79
C HIS A 206 -10.05 16.75 -16.51
N ILE A 207 -10.84 15.74 -16.17
CA ILE A 207 -11.65 15.71 -14.95
C ILE A 207 -10.77 15.85 -13.72
N VAL A 208 -9.73 15.01 -13.61
CA VAL A 208 -8.88 14.90 -12.43
C VAL A 208 -8.02 16.16 -12.23
N GLU A 209 -7.47 16.73 -13.30
CA GLU A 209 -6.53 17.85 -13.22
C GLU A 209 -7.22 19.23 -13.26
N LYS A 210 -8.44 19.32 -13.75
CA LYS A 210 -9.17 20.59 -13.94
C LYS A 210 -10.41 20.70 -13.06
N CYS A 211 -11.15 19.62 -12.89
CA CYS A 211 -12.42 19.64 -12.17
C CYS A 211 -12.26 19.16 -10.72
N TRP A 212 -11.32 18.24 -10.43
CA TRP A 212 -11.05 17.73 -9.07
C TRP A 212 -10.10 18.66 -8.30
N ILE A 213 -10.58 19.85 -8.01
CA ILE A 213 -9.78 20.90 -7.36
C ILE A 213 -9.94 20.96 -5.84
N TYR A 214 -10.90 20.26 -5.30
CA TYR A 214 -11.27 20.30 -3.89
C TYR A 214 -10.29 19.54 -3.01
N LYS A 215 -10.16 19.99 -1.74
CA LYS A 215 -9.32 19.36 -0.71
C LYS A 215 -10.15 18.63 0.35
N GLU A 216 -11.45 18.62 0.19
CA GLU A 216 -12.39 18.00 1.11
C GLU A 216 -12.33 16.48 1.01
N PRO A 217 -12.69 15.74 2.09
CA PRO A 217 -12.90 14.31 2.01
C PRO A 217 -13.92 13.95 0.92
N TYR A 218 -13.77 12.79 0.32
CA TYR A 218 -14.67 12.34 -0.72
C TYR A 218 -16.10 12.15 -0.20
N SER A 219 -17.06 12.64 -0.96
CA SER A 219 -18.48 12.39 -0.77
C SER A 219 -19.18 12.40 -2.13
N GLU A 220 -20.40 11.89 -2.19
CA GLU A 220 -21.21 11.97 -3.39
C GLU A 220 -21.52 13.41 -3.78
N ASP A 221 -21.77 14.29 -2.79
CA ASP A 221 -21.97 15.72 -3.03
C ASP A 221 -20.73 16.36 -3.64
N LEU A 222 -19.53 15.98 -3.17
CA LEU A 222 -18.28 16.43 -3.78
C LEU A 222 -18.18 15.96 -5.24
N LEU A 223 -18.51 14.70 -5.51
CA LEU A 223 -18.50 14.16 -6.88
C LEU A 223 -19.48 14.92 -7.79
N LEU A 224 -20.69 15.21 -7.31
CA LEU A 224 -21.67 16.00 -8.06
C LEU A 224 -21.16 17.43 -8.36
N ARG A 225 -20.49 18.07 -7.41
CA ARG A 225 -19.85 19.38 -7.63
C ARG A 225 -18.70 19.29 -8.66
N ILE A 226 -17.93 18.23 -8.67
CA ILE A 226 -16.89 17.97 -9.67
C ILE A 226 -17.53 17.80 -11.06
N ILE A 227 -18.59 17.00 -11.17
CA ILE A 227 -19.33 16.78 -12.40
C ILE A 227 -19.91 18.10 -12.91
N GLY A 228 -20.41 18.96 -12.01
CA GLY A 228 -20.89 20.30 -12.36
C GLY A 228 -19.84 21.21 -13.01
N LYS A 229 -18.55 20.97 -12.79
CA LYS A 229 -17.44 21.70 -13.39
C LYS A 229 -17.04 21.20 -14.79
N VAL A 230 -17.57 20.05 -15.22
CA VAL A 230 -17.31 19.51 -16.55
C VAL A 230 -18.12 20.31 -17.56
N GLU A 231 -17.46 20.89 -18.56
CA GLU A 231 -18.09 21.73 -19.59
C GLU A 231 -18.75 20.90 -20.70
N ASP A 232 -18.17 19.73 -21.00
CA ASP A 232 -18.66 18.80 -22.02
C ASP A 232 -19.88 18.04 -21.50
N ASP A 233 -21.06 18.31 -22.10
CA ASP A 233 -22.33 17.73 -21.66
C ASP A 233 -22.39 16.21 -21.85
N ALA A 234 -21.81 15.66 -22.92
CA ALA A 234 -21.77 14.21 -23.14
C ALA A 234 -20.89 13.51 -22.10
N LEU A 235 -19.76 14.14 -21.72
CA LEU A 235 -18.90 13.67 -20.66
C LEU A 235 -19.60 13.75 -19.29
N LYS A 236 -20.29 14.85 -19.02
CA LYS A 236 -21.11 15.05 -17.80
C LYS A 236 -22.17 13.97 -17.66
N GLU A 237 -22.91 13.68 -18.71
CA GLU A 237 -23.94 12.64 -18.76
C GLU A 237 -23.33 11.26 -18.48
N THR A 238 -22.17 10.98 -19.08
CA THR A 238 -21.41 9.74 -18.85
C THR A 238 -21.03 9.60 -17.37
N LEU A 239 -20.59 10.66 -16.71
CA LEU A 239 -20.21 10.65 -15.29
C LEU A 239 -21.43 10.39 -14.40
N ILE A 240 -22.55 11.10 -14.65
CA ILE A 240 -23.81 10.92 -13.90
C ILE A 240 -24.29 9.47 -14.01
N LYS A 241 -24.31 8.91 -15.22
CA LYS A 241 -24.72 7.52 -15.44
C LYS A 241 -23.86 6.49 -14.69
N ASN A 242 -22.59 6.82 -14.42
CA ASN A 242 -21.63 5.91 -13.80
C ASN A 242 -21.27 6.28 -12.35
N ILE A 243 -22.05 7.12 -11.69
CA ILE A 243 -21.76 7.62 -10.35
C ILE A 243 -21.55 6.48 -9.33
N ASN A 244 -22.37 5.43 -9.40
CA ASN A 244 -22.26 4.27 -8.54
C ASN A 244 -20.93 3.50 -8.75
N ASN A 245 -20.45 3.41 -9.99
CA ASN A 245 -19.17 2.77 -10.29
C ASN A 245 -17.99 3.60 -9.75
N ILE A 246 -18.10 4.93 -9.86
CA ILE A 246 -17.09 5.86 -9.34
C ILE A 246 -17.03 5.74 -7.81
N ASN A 247 -18.20 5.77 -7.14
CA ASN A 247 -18.30 5.62 -5.70
C ASN A 247 -17.73 4.28 -5.21
N ARG A 248 -18.10 3.18 -5.88
CA ARG A 248 -17.57 1.84 -5.59
C ARG A 248 -16.06 1.80 -5.73
N ASN A 249 -15.52 2.26 -6.85
CA ASN A 249 -14.08 2.23 -7.08
C ASN A 249 -13.34 3.11 -6.07
N TYR A 250 -13.92 4.24 -5.67
CA TYR A 250 -13.34 5.08 -4.63
C TYR A 250 -13.25 4.32 -3.29
N LYS A 251 -14.33 3.69 -2.84
CA LYS A 251 -14.36 2.90 -1.61
C LYS A 251 -13.33 1.75 -1.63
N LEU A 252 -13.16 1.08 -2.77
CA LEU A 252 -12.23 -0.04 -2.89
C LEU A 252 -10.76 0.40 -2.90
N MET A 253 -10.44 1.57 -3.46
CA MET A 253 -9.08 2.00 -3.78
C MET A 253 -8.53 3.10 -2.86
N SER A 254 -9.39 3.79 -2.10
CA SER A 254 -8.96 4.86 -1.23
C SER A 254 -8.24 4.33 0.01
N LEU A 255 -7.07 4.90 0.26
CA LEU A 255 -6.27 4.71 1.48
C LEU A 255 -6.14 6.01 2.28
N ILE A 256 -6.87 7.07 1.91
CA ILE A 256 -6.69 8.39 2.53
C ILE A 256 -7.78 8.73 3.55
N ASP A 257 -8.98 8.20 3.40
CA ASP A 257 -10.14 8.54 4.22
C ASP A 257 -10.46 7.49 5.30
N ILE A 258 -9.42 6.82 5.81
CA ILE A 258 -9.58 5.80 6.85
C ILE A 258 -9.94 6.47 8.18
N PRO A 259 -11.10 6.19 8.79
CA PRO A 259 -11.56 6.86 9.99
C PRO A 259 -10.72 6.49 11.22
N ASP A 260 -10.73 7.34 12.26
CA ASP A 260 -9.98 7.07 13.49
C ASP A 260 -10.50 5.84 14.25
N SER A 261 -11.78 5.50 14.10
CA SER A 261 -12.37 4.26 14.63
C SER A 261 -11.68 2.99 14.12
N PHE A 262 -11.06 3.04 12.95
CA PHE A 262 -10.29 1.93 12.38
C PHE A 262 -9.15 1.44 13.30
N LYS A 263 -8.67 2.30 14.20
CA LYS A 263 -7.65 1.94 15.18
C LYS A 263 -8.01 0.69 15.99
N SER A 264 -9.29 0.48 16.29
CA SER A 264 -9.77 -0.70 17.03
C SER A 264 -9.57 -2.01 16.26
N ASN A 265 -9.45 -1.95 14.94
CA ASN A 265 -9.24 -3.13 14.08
C ASN A 265 -7.76 -3.54 14.01
N ILE A 266 -6.84 -2.66 14.46
CA ILE A 266 -5.40 -2.93 14.44
C ILE A 266 -4.99 -3.63 15.72
N GLN A 267 -4.36 -4.79 15.57
CA GLN A 267 -3.86 -5.60 16.66
C GLN A 267 -2.35 -5.79 16.52
N LYS A 268 -1.64 -5.74 17.66
CA LYS A 268 -0.27 -6.22 17.71
C LYS A 268 -0.31 -7.75 17.67
N ILE A 269 0.35 -8.32 16.69
CA ILE A 269 0.36 -9.77 16.50
C ILE A 269 1.61 -10.32 17.20
N TRP A 270 1.38 -11.07 18.26
CA TRP A 270 2.39 -11.91 18.90
C TRP A 270 2.22 -13.34 18.41
N TYR A 271 3.19 -13.80 17.69
CA TYR A 271 3.28 -15.24 17.43
C TYR A 271 4.09 -15.88 18.54
N LYS A 272 3.56 -16.92 19.18
CA LYS A 272 4.37 -17.85 19.95
C LYS A 272 5.39 -18.44 18.97
N LEU A 273 6.70 -18.35 19.31
CA LEU A 273 7.74 -18.91 18.45
C LEU A 273 7.43 -20.40 18.26
N ASP A 274 7.08 -20.77 17.05
CA ASP A 274 6.92 -22.18 16.70
C ASP A 274 8.30 -22.78 16.42
N VAL A 275 8.98 -23.17 17.51
CA VAL A 275 10.32 -23.71 17.48
C VAL A 275 10.37 -25.01 16.68
N ALA A 276 9.28 -25.80 16.69
CA ALA A 276 9.21 -27.05 15.93
C ALA A 276 9.14 -26.75 14.41
N GLY A 277 8.23 -25.87 13.99
CA GLY A 277 8.15 -25.45 12.60
C GLY A 277 9.41 -24.70 12.13
N LEU A 278 10.01 -23.87 13.01
CA LEU A 278 11.29 -23.23 12.71
C LEU A 278 12.41 -24.26 12.49
N ASN A 279 12.52 -25.28 13.35
CA ASN A 279 13.52 -26.35 13.24
C ASN A 279 13.33 -27.16 11.96
N GLU A 280 12.10 -27.46 11.56
CA GLU A 280 11.82 -28.17 10.31
C GLU A 280 12.29 -27.37 9.10
N TYR A 281 12.08 -26.06 9.07
CA TYR A 281 12.55 -25.19 8.00
C TYR A 281 14.05 -24.92 8.06
N VAL A 282 14.64 -24.86 9.26
CA VAL A 282 16.07 -24.61 9.48
C VAL A 282 16.89 -25.88 9.20
N GLN A 283 16.40 -27.07 9.54
CA GLN A 283 17.09 -28.34 9.24
C GLN A 283 17.15 -28.68 7.76
N GLN A 284 16.18 -28.20 6.97
CA GLN A 284 16.20 -28.42 5.53
C GLN A 284 17.30 -27.64 4.80
N LYS A 285 17.92 -26.62 5.41
CA LYS A 285 19.04 -25.86 4.84
C LYS A 285 19.85 -25.11 5.91
N ASP A 286 21.04 -25.61 6.24
CA ASP A 286 22.16 -24.93 6.93
C ASP A 286 21.97 -23.45 7.36
N LEU A 287 20.82 -23.08 7.90
CA LEU A 287 20.55 -21.75 8.42
C LEU A 287 21.20 -21.48 9.79
N TYR A 288 21.95 -22.45 10.31
CA TYR A 288 22.65 -22.38 11.62
C TYR A 288 23.86 -21.42 11.66
N GLN A 289 24.20 -20.78 10.56
CA GLN A 289 25.28 -19.77 10.54
C GLN A 289 24.74 -18.35 10.86
N TRP A 290 24.20 -18.17 12.05
CA TRP A 290 23.77 -16.87 12.57
C TRP A 290 24.72 -16.33 13.63
#